data_cdb51d34240c820c6f9eae6fcbaf8b77
#
_entry.id   cdb51d34240c820c6f9eae6fcbaf8b77
#
_cell.length_a   1.000
_cell.length_b   1.000
_cell.length_c   1.000
_cell.angle_alpha   90.00
_cell.angle_beta   90.00
_cell.angle_gamma   90.00
#
_symmetry.space_group_name_H-M   'P 1'
#
loop_
_entity.id
_entity.type
_entity.pdbx_description
1 polymer ?
#
loop_
_entity_poly.entity_id
_entity_poly.type
_entity_poly.pdbx_seq_one_letter_code
_entity_poly.pdbx_strand_id
1 'polypeptide(L)'
;SREGMLWESLERLRAGTAGGVEYAVPEDADPDDEATWWRAHPGLAYGLTTLPKVRERWYDLDPVNFGREYLGIWPTTASSALIDPEEFAALEVETATPPADGTAVVAWDSSPDGSSASVYVAWKSDLDDDVVTIAPVRTDAGTLWVAAEVDALVRSLKARAVYDPIGPNVDIAAMLTRLRTPRVTALRGLDLKGGYASIIERVSTGRLRHVRSDELDLAVAEAERRPYGESWLWRRTPHSAALVAVTHAAWVSGMTKKGARTRLRSNGAA
;
A
#
# COMPACT_ATOMS: atom_id res chain seq x y z
N SER A 1 -9.38 6.93 12.32
CA SER A 1 -10.33 5.81 12.10
C SER A 1 -11.47 5.89 13.11
N ARG A 2 -12.64 5.37 12.75
CA ARG A 2 -13.81 5.24 13.62
C ARG A 2 -13.70 4.00 14.50
N GLU A 3 -12.56 3.83 15.14
CA GLU A 3 -12.21 2.68 15.95
C GLU A 3 -11.44 3.11 17.20
N GLY A 4 -11.46 2.24 18.21
CA GLY A 4 -10.75 2.44 19.45
C GLY A 4 -11.49 3.27 20.50
N MET A 5 -10.86 3.38 21.68
CA MET A 5 -11.46 3.91 22.91
C MET A 5 -12.04 5.33 22.75
N LEU A 6 -11.42 6.19 21.95
CA LEU A 6 -11.90 7.55 21.76
C LEU A 6 -13.20 7.57 20.94
N TRP A 7 -13.28 6.77 19.87
CA TRP A 7 -14.49 6.64 19.07
C TRP A 7 -15.64 6.02 19.88
N GLU A 8 -15.39 4.94 20.60
CA GLU A 8 -16.38 4.31 21.49
C GLU A 8 -16.90 5.29 22.57
N SER A 9 -16.01 6.16 23.07
CA SER A 9 -16.40 7.19 24.04
C SER A 9 -17.28 8.26 23.40
N LEU A 10 -16.99 8.64 22.14
CA LEU A 10 -17.79 9.58 21.36
C LEU A 10 -19.17 9.01 21.05
N GLU A 11 -19.25 7.73 20.66
CA GLU A 11 -20.53 7.05 20.43
C GLU A 11 -21.39 7.01 21.71
N ARG A 12 -20.78 6.71 22.86
CA ARG A 12 -21.49 6.76 24.15
C ARG A 12 -21.97 8.17 24.52
N LEU A 13 -21.16 9.18 24.20
CA LEU A 13 -21.55 10.59 24.39
C LEU A 13 -22.78 10.93 23.52
N ARG A 14 -22.73 10.59 22.23
CA ARG A 14 -23.82 10.81 21.26
C ARG A 14 -25.10 10.03 21.64
N ALA A 15 -24.94 8.84 22.22
CA ALA A 15 -26.04 8.02 22.75
C ALA A 15 -26.58 8.51 24.11
N GLY A 16 -25.97 9.56 24.70
CA GLY A 16 -26.39 10.08 26.01
C GLY A 16 -26.03 9.18 27.20
N THR A 17 -25.15 8.19 27.02
CA THR A 17 -24.71 7.26 28.07
C THR A 17 -23.38 7.65 28.70
N ALA A 18 -22.72 8.70 28.22
CA ALA A 18 -21.53 9.32 28.80
C ALA A 18 -21.68 10.85 28.84
N GLY A 19 -21.04 11.49 29.84
CA GLY A 19 -20.95 12.95 29.90
C GLY A 19 -19.81 13.49 29.04
N GLY A 20 -20.00 14.67 28.43
CA GLY A 20 -18.97 15.34 27.63
C GLY A 20 -19.56 16.44 26.76
N VAL A 21 -18.67 17.10 26.00
CA VAL A 21 -19.01 18.07 24.96
C VAL A 21 -18.28 17.70 23.70
N GLU A 22 -18.96 17.66 22.58
CA GLU A 22 -18.40 17.46 21.25
C GLU A 22 -18.42 18.81 20.51
N TYR A 23 -17.24 19.20 20.02
CA TYR A 23 -17.07 20.31 19.08
C TYR A 23 -16.76 19.74 17.70
N ALA A 24 -17.78 19.53 16.92
CA ALA A 24 -17.68 18.99 15.58
C ALA A 24 -18.73 19.61 14.65
N VAL A 25 -18.47 19.56 13.36
CA VAL A 25 -19.46 19.86 12.33
C VAL A 25 -20.03 18.56 11.77
N PRO A 26 -21.17 18.60 11.04
CA PRO A 26 -21.65 17.48 10.26
C PRO A 26 -20.56 16.93 9.31
N GLU A 27 -20.58 15.63 9.05
CA GLU A 27 -19.55 14.95 8.24
C GLU A 27 -19.52 15.42 6.78
N ASP A 28 -20.66 15.90 6.27
CA ASP A 28 -20.85 16.48 4.95
C ASP A 28 -20.58 18.00 4.89
N ALA A 29 -20.13 18.59 5.99
CA ALA A 29 -19.80 20.01 6.01
C ALA A 29 -18.56 20.30 5.16
N ASP A 30 -18.64 21.37 4.38
CA ASP A 30 -17.51 21.82 3.56
C ASP A 30 -16.38 22.36 4.46
N PRO A 31 -15.20 21.75 4.48
CA PRO A 31 -14.07 22.22 5.27
C PRO A 31 -13.46 23.52 4.75
N ASP A 32 -13.76 23.96 3.51
CA ASP A 32 -13.30 25.23 2.93
C ASP A 32 -14.20 26.43 3.33
N ASP A 33 -15.40 26.14 3.85
CA ASP A 33 -16.30 27.19 4.34
C ASP A 33 -15.91 27.70 5.73
N GLU A 34 -15.44 28.94 5.83
CA GLU A 34 -15.05 29.55 7.10
C GLU A 34 -16.21 29.64 8.12
N ALA A 35 -17.49 29.64 7.69
CA ALA A 35 -18.61 29.53 8.58
C ALA A 35 -18.66 28.23 9.35
N THR A 36 -18.17 27.16 8.72
CA THR A 36 -17.98 25.84 9.32
C THR A 36 -16.94 25.91 10.45
N TRP A 37 -15.85 26.67 10.28
CA TRP A 37 -14.80 26.82 11.30
C TRP A 37 -15.34 27.46 12.60
N TRP A 38 -16.18 28.45 12.49
CA TRP A 38 -16.80 29.10 13.64
C TRP A 38 -17.71 28.15 14.44
N ARG A 39 -18.31 27.17 13.81
CA ARG A 39 -19.18 26.19 14.46
C ARG A 39 -18.40 25.18 15.29
N ALA A 40 -17.30 24.67 14.73
CA ALA A 40 -16.54 23.56 15.32
C ALA A 40 -15.43 24.05 16.26
N HIS A 41 -14.82 25.19 15.99
CA HIS A 41 -13.61 25.62 16.69
C HIS A 41 -13.93 26.50 17.93
N PRO A 42 -13.91 25.91 19.15
CA PRO A 42 -14.25 26.67 20.35
C PRO A 42 -13.29 27.85 20.59
N GLY A 43 -12.04 27.72 20.16
CA GLY A 43 -11.04 28.79 20.24
C GLY A 43 -11.42 30.05 19.47
N LEU A 44 -12.11 29.95 18.34
CA LEU A 44 -12.67 31.08 17.60
C LEU A 44 -13.87 31.66 18.34
N ALA A 45 -14.82 30.81 18.75
CA ALA A 45 -16.05 31.23 19.42
C ALA A 45 -15.79 31.98 20.73
N TYR A 46 -14.76 31.61 21.48
CA TYR A 46 -14.42 32.21 22.78
C TYR A 46 -13.21 33.15 22.74
N GLY A 47 -12.71 33.54 21.56
CA GLY A 47 -11.62 34.49 21.40
C GLY A 47 -10.24 34.01 21.84
N LEU A 48 -10.04 32.70 21.96
CA LEU A 48 -8.74 32.08 22.29
C LEU A 48 -7.77 32.02 21.11
N THR A 49 -8.31 32.08 19.88
CA THR A 49 -7.56 32.19 18.63
C THR A 49 -8.26 33.17 17.69
N THR A 50 -7.64 33.49 16.57
CA THR A 50 -8.19 34.40 15.56
C THR A 50 -8.38 33.72 14.22
N LEU A 51 -9.36 34.17 13.44
CA LEU A 51 -9.61 33.61 12.10
C LEU A 51 -8.36 33.61 11.19
N PRO A 52 -7.53 34.67 11.15
CA PRO A 52 -6.29 34.64 10.38
C PRO A 52 -5.35 33.50 10.75
N LYS A 53 -5.22 33.14 12.04
CA LYS A 53 -4.40 32.02 12.50
C LYS A 53 -4.95 30.67 12.07
N VAL A 54 -6.29 30.51 12.10
CA VAL A 54 -6.93 29.28 11.62
C VAL A 54 -6.79 29.16 10.11
N ARG A 55 -6.91 30.29 9.37
CA ARG A 55 -6.69 30.32 7.92
C ARG A 55 -5.25 29.97 7.53
N GLU A 56 -4.26 30.37 8.32
CA GLU A 56 -2.86 29.93 8.14
C GLU A 56 -2.76 28.42 8.22
N ARG A 57 -3.43 27.77 9.18
CA ARG A 57 -3.46 26.32 9.30
C ARG A 57 -4.21 25.61 8.17
N TRP A 58 -5.25 26.25 7.63
CA TRP A 58 -5.91 25.76 6.42
C TRP A 58 -4.96 25.65 5.23
N TYR A 59 -4.06 26.61 5.05
CA TYR A 59 -3.05 26.56 3.99
C TYR A 59 -1.90 25.60 4.26
N ASP A 60 -1.60 25.30 5.53
CA ASP A 60 -0.53 24.39 5.94
C ASP A 60 -0.95 22.92 5.87
N LEU A 61 -2.25 22.64 5.98
CA LEU A 61 -2.81 21.29 6.04
C LEU A 61 -3.62 20.99 4.77
N ASP A 62 -3.68 19.73 4.37
CA ASP A 62 -4.69 19.33 3.40
C ASP A 62 -6.10 19.33 4.02
N PRO A 63 -7.17 19.43 3.19
CA PRO A 63 -8.55 19.54 3.67
C PRO A 63 -9.00 18.42 4.63
N VAL A 64 -8.52 17.19 4.43
CA VAL A 64 -8.86 16.03 5.27
C VAL A 64 -8.23 16.16 6.66
N ASN A 65 -6.95 16.51 6.72
CA ASN A 65 -6.25 16.71 7.98
C ASN A 65 -6.78 17.94 8.72
N PHE A 66 -7.09 19.03 8.01
CA PHE A 66 -7.73 20.21 8.62
C PHE A 66 -9.10 19.86 9.19
N GLY A 67 -9.94 19.16 8.45
CA GLY A 67 -11.24 18.67 8.91
C GLY A 67 -11.13 17.85 10.20
N ARG A 68 -10.15 16.96 10.26
CA ARG A 68 -9.91 16.10 11.42
C ARG A 68 -9.44 16.91 12.66
N GLU A 69 -8.44 17.77 12.47
CA GLU A 69 -7.74 18.44 13.57
C GLU A 69 -8.51 19.68 14.09
N TYR A 70 -9.26 20.38 13.21
CA TYR A 70 -9.89 21.65 13.52
C TYR A 70 -11.42 21.62 13.53
N LEU A 71 -12.04 20.69 12.79
CA LEU A 71 -13.49 20.65 12.64
C LEU A 71 -14.16 19.44 13.31
N GLY A 72 -13.36 18.53 13.89
CA GLY A 72 -13.87 17.31 14.52
C GLY A 72 -14.52 16.34 13.52
N ILE A 73 -14.19 16.46 12.24
CA ILE A 73 -14.65 15.52 11.21
C ILE A 73 -13.86 14.21 11.35
N TRP A 74 -14.55 13.15 11.69
CA TRP A 74 -13.98 11.83 11.72
C TRP A 74 -14.02 11.23 10.32
N PRO A 75 -12.87 11.02 9.68
CA PRO A 75 -12.86 10.45 8.34
C PRO A 75 -13.56 9.09 8.35
N THR A 76 -14.44 8.89 7.40
CA THR A 76 -14.90 7.56 7.03
C THR A 76 -13.68 6.79 6.50
N THR A 77 -13.59 5.50 6.74
CA THR A 77 -12.48 4.65 6.28
C THR A 77 -12.15 4.85 4.79
N ALA A 78 -13.11 5.25 3.98
CA ALA A 78 -12.93 5.49 2.55
C ALA A 78 -12.18 6.80 2.20
N SER A 79 -12.25 7.88 3.03
CA SER A 79 -11.66 9.18 2.67
C SER A 79 -10.23 9.41 3.18
N SER A 80 -9.70 8.52 4.02
CA SER A 80 -8.32 8.58 4.52
C SER A 80 -7.42 7.44 3.99
N ALA A 81 -7.97 6.55 3.20
CA ALA A 81 -7.22 5.45 2.63
C ALA A 81 -6.16 5.98 1.65
N LEU A 82 -4.92 5.57 1.81
CA LEU A 82 -3.82 5.95 0.93
C LEU A 82 -3.95 5.34 -0.47
N ILE A 83 -4.66 4.24 -0.55
CA ILE A 83 -5.12 3.59 -1.76
C ILE A 83 -6.63 3.47 -1.61
N ASP A 84 -7.40 4.01 -2.54
CA ASP A 84 -8.84 3.89 -2.52
C ASP A 84 -9.24 2.42 -2.72
N PRO A 85 -9.96 1.79 -1.77
CA PRO A 85 -10.32 0.38 -1.87
C PRO A 85 -11.25 0.06 -3.07
N GLU A 86 -12.11 1.00 -3.47
CA GLU A 86 -12.99 0.81 -4.63
C GLU A 86 -12.20 0.89 -5.93
N GLU A 87 -11.30 1.89 -6.06
CA GLU A 87 -10.37 1.98 -7.19
C GLU A 87 -9.49 0.73 -7.28
N PHE A 88 -8.99 0.23 -6.14
CA PHE A 88 -8.17 -0.97 -6.10
C PHE A 88 -8.97 -2.20 -6.52
N ALA A 89 -10.15 -2.42 -5.97
CA ALA A 89 -11.04 -3.53 -6.33
C ALA A 89 -11.44 -3.53 -7.80
N ALA A 90 -11.60 -2.35 -8.42
CA ALA A 90 -11.91 -2.22 -9.85
C ALA A 90 -10.79 -2.74 -10.79
N LEU A 91 -9.58 -2.95 -10.25
CA LEU A 91 -8.42 -3.48 -10.99
C LEU A 91 -8.26 -5.00 -10.87
N GLU A 92 -9.19 -5.67 -10.18
CA GLU A 92 -9.18 -7.12 -9.99
C GLU A 92 -9.36 -7.86 -11.32
N VAL A 93 -8.64 -8.96 -11.46
CA VAL A 93 -8.81 -9.93 -12.54
C VAL A 93 -9.02 -11.33 -11.94
N GLU A 94 -9.86 -12.13 -12.55
CA GLU A 94 -10.23 -13.45 -12.04
C GLU A 94 -9.01 -14.37 -11.90
N THR A 95 -8.16 -14.39 -12.92
CA THR A 95 -6.94 -15.21 -12.94
C THR A 95 -5.85 -14.53 -13.73
N ALA A 96 -4.58 -14.80 -13.35
CA ALA A 96 -3.43 -14.37 -14.11
C ALA A 96 -2.27 -15.35 -13.90
N THR A 97 -1.59 -15.71 -14.97
CA THR A 97 -0.48 -16.65 -14.93
C THR A 97 0.84 -15.91 -15.20
N PRO A 98 1.83 -15.98 -14.31
CA PRO A 98 3.12 -15.35 -14.53
C PRO A 98 3.90 -16.04 -15.66
N PRO A 99 4.60 -15.25 -16.50
CA PRO A 99 5.42 -15.81 -17.57
C PRO A 99 6.68 -16.54 -17.02
N ALA A 100 7.03 -17.66 -17.63
CA ALA A 100 8.23 -18.45 -17.28
C ALA A 100 9.45 -18.09 -18.14
N ASP A 101 9.51 -16.85 -18.64
CA ASP A 101 10.54 -16.36 -19.58
C ASP A 101 11.63 -15.50 -18.90
N GLY A 102 11.54 -15.31 -17.60
CA GLY A 102 12.50 -14.53 -16.82
C GLY A 102 12.12 -13.06 -16.63
N THR A 103 10.95 -12.63 -17.08
CA THR A 103 10.45 -11.26 -16.91
C THR A 103 9.67 -11.06 -15.61
N ALA A 104 9.20 -12.14 -14.99
CA ALA A 104 8.51 -12.09 -13.70
C ALA A 104 9.45 -11.67 -12.55
N VAL A 105 8.89 -11.00 -11.57
CA VAL A 105 9.55 -10.57 -10.34
C VAL A 105 8.80 -11.16 -9.15
N VAL A 106 9.50 -11.92 -8.33
CA VAL A 106 8.99 -12.45 -7.06
C VAL A 106 9.41 -11.50 -5.94
N ALA A 107 8.50 -11.17 -5.04
CA ALA A 107 8.85 -10.44 -3.82
C ALA A 107 8.21 -11.10 -2.61
N TRP A 108 8.87 -10.94 -1.47
CA TRP A 108 8.34 -11.36 -0.18
C TRP A 108 8.50 -10.26 0.86
N ASP A 109 7.63 -10.30 1.81
CA ASP A 109 7.76 -9.54 3.05
C ASP A 109 7.20 -10.35 4.23
N SER A 110 7.59 -9.96 5.44
CA SER A 110 7.13 -10.58 6.67
C SER A 110 6.59 -9.54 7.64
N SER A 111 5.67 -9.95 8.51
CA SER A 111 5.29 -9.13 9.67
C SER A 111 6.52 -8.78 10.51
N PRO A 112 6.50 -7.65 11.25
CA PRO A 112 7.67 -7.22 12.04
C PRO A 112 8.16 -8.26 13.06
N ASP A 113 7.26 -9.05 13.61
CA ASP A 113 7.52 -10.10 14.60
C ASP A 113 7.78 -11.49 13.97
N GLY A 114 7.69 -11.59 12.64
CA GLY A 114 7.86 -12.85 11.91
C GLY A 114 6.71 -13.85 12.09
N SER A 115 5.59 -13.43 12.65
CA SER A 115 4.42 -14.31 12.85
C SER A 115 3.72 -14.71 11.55
N SER A 116 3.91 -13.93 10.48
CA SER A 116 3.37 -14.19 9.14
C SER A 116 4.32 -13.70 8.04
N ALA A 117 4.14 -14.20 6.83
CA ALA A 117 4.83 -13.71 5.65
C ALA A 117 3.96 -13.87 4.40
N SER A 118 4.23 -13.05 3.39
CA SER A 118 3.56 -13.05 2.10
C SER A 118 4.55 -13.10 0.96
N VAL A 119 4.23 -13.88 -0.07
CA VAL A 119 4.99 -13.99 -1.33
C VAL A 119 4.06 -13.63 -2.48
N TYR A 120 4.49 -12.70 -3.31
CA TYR A 120 3.78 -12.24 -4.50
C TYR A 120 4.67 -12.29 -5.73
N VAL A 121 4.04 -12.39 -6.89
CA VAL A 121 4.71 -12.30 -8.18
C VAL A 121 4.11 -11.17 -8.99
N ALA A 122 4.96 -10.41 -9.71
CA ALA A 122 4.53 -9.34 -10.61
C ALA A 122 5.23 -9.45 -11.96
N TRP A 123 4.54 -9.01 -13.01
CA TRP A 123 5.08 -8.95 -14.38
C TRP A 123 4.34 -7.88 -15.19
N LYS A 124 4.96 -7.44 -16.28
CA LYS A 124 4.31 -6.55 -17.23
C LYS A 124 3.26 -7.29 -18.04
N SER A 125 2.13 -6.64 -18.30
CA SER A 125 1.10 -7.16 -19.18
C SER A 125 1.65 -7.41 -20.60
N ASP A 126 1.17 -8.44 -21.27
CA ASP A 126 1.52 -8.70 -22.67
C ASP A 126 0.87 -7.71 -23.64
N LEU A 127 -0.23 -7.12 -23.23
CA LEU A 127 -1.03 -6.20 -24.04
C LEU A 127 -0.57 -4.75 -23.91
N ASP A 128 -0.06 -4.37 -22.72
CA ASP A 128 0.36 -2.99 -22.43
C ASP A 128 1.56 -3.02 -21.48
N ASP A 129 2.71 -2.52 -21.96
CA ASP A 129 3.96 -2.50 -21.20
C ASP A 129 3.94 -1.56 -19.99
N ASP A 130 2.94 -0.66 -19.88
CA ASP A 130 2.75 0.23 -18.75
C ASP A 130 1.92 -0.41 -17.63
N VAL A 131 1.17 -1.47 -17.94
CA VAL A 131 0.36 -2.20 -16.97
C VAL A 131 1.17 -3.31 -16.32
N VAL A 132 1.17 -3.34 -14.99
CA VAL A 132 1.77 -4.41 -14.18
C VAL A 132 0.66 -5.29 -13.63
N THR A 133 0.81 -6.59 -13.79
CA THR A 133 -0.07 -7.60 -13.18
C THR A 133 0.62 -8.19 -11.96
N ILE A 134 -0.12 -8.35 -10.87
CA ILE A 134 0.31 -8.99 -9.63
C ILE A 134 -0.59 -10.18 -9.30
N ALA A 135 0.02 -11.24 -8.78
CA ALA A 135 -0.71 -12.39 -8.27
C ALA A 135 -0.15 -12.85 -6.92
N PRO A 136 -1.02 -13.24 -5.98
CA PRO A 136 -0.59 -13.88 -4.74
C PRO A 136 0.00 -15.26 -5.06
N VAL A 137 1.03 -15.63 -4.31
CA VAL A 137 1.57 -17.00 -4.33
C VAL A 137 1.13 -17.69 -3.06
N ARG A 138 1.48 -17.09 -1.91
CA ARG A 138 1.14 -17.63 -0.61
C ARG A 138 1.27 -16.55 0.46
N THR A 139 0.34 -16.53 1.39
CA THR A 139 0.44 -15.88 2.69
C THR A 139 0.16 -16.92 3.76
N ASP A 140 1.04 -17.02 4.76
CA ASP A 140 0.88 -18.04 5.79
C ASP A 140 1.64 -17.65 7.07
N ALA A 141 1.36 -18.38 8.15
CA ALA A 141 2.00 -18.20 9.45
C ALA A 141 3.50 -18.51 9.41
N GLY A 142 4.28 -17.71 10.12
CA GLY A 142 5.73 -17.83 10.22
C GLY A 142 6.46 -17.50 8.93
N THR A 143 7.79 -17.69 8.94
CA THR A 143 8.68 -17.30 7.83
C THR A 143 9.49 -18.45 7.24
N LEU A 144 9.49 -19.62 7.89
CA LEU A 144 10.38 -20.74 7.52
C LEU A 144 10.09 -21.33 6.13
N TRP A 145 8.85 -21.22 5.66
CA TRP A 145 8.42 -21.73 4.37
C TRP A 145 8.84 -20.84 3.19
N VAL A 146 9.08 -19.54 3.43
CA VAL A 146 9.27 -18.52 2.38
C VAL A 146 10.46 -18.82 1.50
N ALA A 147 11.60 -19.19 2.08
CA ALA A 147 12.82 -19.43 1.30
C ALA A 147 12.65 -20.57 0.28
N ALA A 148 12.00 -21.67 0.66
CA ALA A 148 11.74 -22.79 -0.25
C ALA A 148 10.76 -22.40 -1.37
N GLU A 149 9.71 -21.65 -1.04
CA GLU A 149 8.72 -21.18 -2.00
C GLU A 149 9.35 -20.21 -3.03
N VAL A 150 10.10 -19.23 -2.54
CA VAL A 150 10.80 -18.24 -3.40
C VAL A 150 11.84 -18.93 -4.30
N ASP A 151 12.63 -19.89 -3.78
CA ASP A 151 13.60 -20.63 -4.59
C ASP A 151 12.94 -21.42 -5.72
N ALA A 152 11.84 -22.10 -5.43
CA ALA A 152 11.06 -22.85 -6.43
C ALA A 152 10.51 -21.94 -7.54
N LEU A 153 9.93 -20.78 -7.17
CA LEU A 153 9.41 -19.80 -8.11
C LEU A 153 10.50 -19.17 -8.97
N VAL A 154 11.62 -18.75 -8.36
CA VAL A 154 12.74 -18.16 -9.09
C VAL A 154 13.28 -19.12 -10.13
N ARG A 155 13.37 -20.41 -9.82
CA ARG A 155 13.85 -21.42 -10.76
C ARG A 155 12.84 -21.73 -11.86
N SER A 156 11.57 -21.96 -11.50
CA SER A 156 10.53 -22.34 -12.46
C SER A 156 10.19 -21.20 -13.44
N LEU A 157 10.07 -19.98 -12.95
CA LEU A 157 9.77 -18.80 -13.77
C LEU A 157 11.02 -18.14 -14.37
N LYS A 158 12.23 -18.58 -14.01
CA LYS A 158 13.51 -17.90 -14.28
C LYS A 158 13.49 -16.45 -13.77
N ALA A 159 12.69 -16.19 -12.76
CA ALA A 159 12.41 -14.86 -12.21
C ALA A 159 13.62 -14.27 -11.48
N ARG A 160 13.54 -12.99 -11.15
CA ARG A 160 14.35 -12.39 -10.08
C ARG A 160 13.51 -12.30 -8.81
N ALA A 161 14.17 -12.34 -7.66
CA ALA A 161 13.53 -12.13 -6.38
C ALA A 161 14.04 -10.85 -5.72
N VAL A 162 13.13 -10.08 -5.09
CA VAL A 162 13.45 -8.81 -4.44
C VAL A 162 12.81 -8.72 -3.06
N TYR A 163 13.44 -7.97 -2.15
CA TYR A 163 12.96 -7.80 -0.79
C TYR A 163 13.50 -6.54 -0.13
N ASP A 164 12.82 -6.04 0.90
CA ASP A 164 13.34 -5.02 1.81
C ASP A 164 14.19 -5.72 2.90
N PRO A 165 15.51 -5.38 3.02
CA PRO A 165 16.41 -6.04 3.96
C PRO A 165 16.21 -5.57 5.42
N ILE A 166 15.01 -5.78 5.96
CA ILE A 166 14.64 -5.40 7.33
C ILE A 166 13.98 -6.58 8.05
N GLY A 167 14.22 -6.68 9.35
CA GLY A 167 13.61 -7.69 10.21
C GLY A 167 13.82 -9.13 9.71
N PRO A 168 12.82 -10.01 9.82
CA PRO A 168 12.93 -11.41 9.43
C PRO A 168 13.26 -11.67 7.96
N ASN A 169 13.07 -10.67 7.07
CA ASN A 169 13.43 -10.79 5.66
C ASN A 169 14.93 -11.04 5.43
N VAL A 170 15.79 -10.58 6.36
CA VAL A 170 17.23 -10.81 6.29
C VAL A 170 17.56 -12.29 6.50
N ASP A 171 16.87 -12.95 7.42
CA ASP A 171 17.06 -14.38 7.69
C ASP A 171 16.57 -15.23 6.51
N ILE A 172 15.43 -14.87 5.92
CA ILE A 172 14.92 -15.50 4.69
C ILE A 172 15.95 -15.38 3.56
N ALA A 173 16.53 -14.20 3.36
CA ALA A 173 17.56 -13.98 2.34
C ALA A 173 18.84 -14.79 2.61
N ALA A 174 19.22 -14.96 3.88
CA ALA A 174 20.34 -15.85 4.26
C ALA A 174 20.06 -17.32 3.92
N MET A 175 18.81 -17.77 4.11
CA MET A 175 18.40 -19.13 3.67
C MET A 175 18.47 -19.26 2.15
N LEU A 176 17.98 -18.30 1.38
CA LEU A 176 18.06 -18.27 -0.08
C LEU A 176 19.52 -18.31 -0.57
N THR A 177 20.42 -17.63 0.13
CA THR A 177 21.86 -17.68 -0.15
C THR A 177 22.42 -19.11 0.04
N ARG A 178 22.02 -19.81 1.10
CA ARG A 178 22.40 -21.20 1.35
C ARG A 178 21.85 -22.17 0.29
N LEU A 179 20.62 -21.91 -0.19
CA LEU A 179 19.99 -22.63 -1.30
C LEU A 179 20.64 -22.30 -2.66
N ARG A 180 21.52 -21.30 -2.72
CA ARG A 180 22.12 -20.77 -3.95
C ARG A 180 21.04 -20.33 -4.95
N THR A 181 19.98 -19.72 -4.46
CA THR A 181 18.92 -19.16 -5.29
C THR A 181 19.48 -18.04 -6.17
N PRO A 182 19.33 -18.09 -7.50
CA PRO A 182 19.86 -17.06 -8.38
C PRO A 182 19.04 -15.76 -8.31
N ARG A 183 19.65 -14.63 -8.68
CA ARG A 183 18.97 -13.34 -8.92
C ARG A 183 18.16 -12.82 -7.73
N VAL A 184 18.61 -13.03 -6.51
CA VAL A 184 18.03 -12.42 -5.28
C VAL A 184 18.69 -11.07 -5.03
N THR A 185 17.90 -10.02 -4.86
CA THR A 185 18.38 -8.63 -4.71
C THR A 185 17.66 -7.93 -3.56
N ALA A 186 18.43 -7.37 -2.63
CA ALA A 186 17.90 -6.46 -1.60
C ALA A 186 17.64 -5.08 -2.20
N LEU A 187 16.46 -4.54 -1.99
CA LEU A 187 16.11 -3.18 -2.40
C LEU A 187 16.67 -2.17 -1.40
N ARG A 188 17.07 -1.00 -1.87
CA ARG A 188 17.67 0.06 -1.01
C ARG A 188 17.37 1.44 -1.56
N GLY A 189 17.41 2.43 -0.67
CA GLY A 189 17.41 3.85 -1.02
C GLY A 189 16.26 4.24 -1.95
N LEU A 190 16.59 4.63 -3.18
CA LEU A 190 15.60 5.11 -4.17
C LEU A 190 14.62 4.04 -4.62
N ASP A 191 15.02 2.76 -4.66
CA ASP A 191 14.11 1.67 -5.06
C ASP A 191 12.99 1.49 -4.03
N LEU A 192 13.30 1.58 -2.75
CA LEU A 192 12.27 1.57 -1.71
C LEU A 192 11.33 2.77 -1.85
N LYS A 193 11.87 3.99 -1.91
CA LYS A 193 11.07 5.22 -2.00
C LYS A 193 10.19 5.27 -3.25
N GLY A 194 10.75 4.91 -4.41
CA GLY A 194 10.05 4.92 -5.68
C GLY A 194 8.90 3.92 -5.75
N GLY A 195 9.06 2.75 -5.15
CA GLY A 195 8.04 1.71 -5.12
C GLY A 195 6.74 2.17 -4.49
N TYR A 196 6.83 2.86 -3.35
CA TYR A 196 5.65 3.31 -2.60
C TYR A 196 4.83 4.38 -3.31
N ALA A 197 5.46 5.34 -3.95
CA ALA A 197 4.77 6.34 -4.77
C ALA A 197 4.17 5.70 -6.03
N SER A 198 4.93 4.81 -6.68
CA SER A 198 4.52 4.15 -7.90
C SER A 198 3.29 3.25 -7.75
N ILE A 199 3.12 2.56 -6.62
CA ILE A 199 1.95 1.69 -6.46
C ILE A 199 0.67 2.51 -6.36
N ILE A 200 0.68 3.63 -5.66
CA ILE A 200 -0.48 4.54 -5.58
C ILE A 200 -0.80 5.12 -6.95
N GLU A 201 0.21 5.60 -7.68
CA GLU A 201 0.03 6.11 -9.05
C GLU A 201 -0.56 5.05 -9.99
N ARG A 202 -0.08 3.80 -9.91
CA ARG A 202 -0.59 2.71 -10.74
C ARG A 202 -2.05 2.37 -10.46
N VAL A 203 -2.48 2.44 -9.20
CA VAL A 203 -3.88 2.24 -8.85
C VAL A 203 -4.71 3.38 -9.41
N SER A 204 -4.41 4.64 -9.11
CA SER A 204 -5.20 5.81 -9.55
C SER A 204 -5.23 5.99 -11.08
N THR A 205 -4.21 5.50 -11.80
CA THR A 205 -4.14 5.58 -13.26
C THR A 205 -4.62 4.31 -13.98
N GLY A 206 -5.08 3.29 -13.24
CA GLY A 206 -5.52 2.02 -13.81
C GLY A 206 -4.40 1.19 -14.46
N ARG A 207 -3.13 1.42 -14.09
CA ARG A 207 -1.95 0.73 -14.63
C ARG A 207 -1.50 -0.46 -13.78
N LEU A 208 -2.41 -0.99 -13.01
CA LEU A 208 -2.26 -2.21 -12.21
C LEU A 208 -3.36 -3.20 -12.57
N ARG A 209 -3.08 -4.48 -12.45
CA ARG A 209 -4.05 -5.56 -12.36
C ARG A 209 -3.64 -6.47 -11.22
N HIS A 210 -4.59 -7.00 -10.48
CA HIS A 210 -4.28 -7.94 -9.42
C HIS A 210 -5.27 -9.09 -9.39
N VAL A 211 -4.77 -10.26 -9.03
CA VAL A 211 -5.62 -11.39 -8.66
C VAL A 211 -6.02 -11.19 -7.21
N ARG A 212 -7.28 -11.47 -6.89
CA ARG A 212 -7.84 -11.30 -5.55
C ARG A 212 -7.02 -12.01 -4.48
N SER A 213 -6.86 -11.33 -3.35
CA SER A 213 -6.26 -11.87 -2.12
C SER A 213 -6.83 -11.10 -0.93
N ASP A 214 -7.51 -11.80 -0.03
CA ASP A 214 -8.12 -11.19 1.16
C ASP A 214 -7.05 -10.51 2.06
N GLU A 215 -5.82 -11.06 2.11
CA GLU A 215 -4.71 -10.46 2.84
C GLU A 215 -4.22 -9.17 2.20
N LEU A 216 -4.25 -9.07 0.87
CA LEU A 216 -3.88 -7.84 0.17
C LEU A 216 -4.96 -6.78 0.32
N ASP A 217 -6.22 -7.16 0.22
CA ASP A 217 -7.36 -6.26 0.40
C ASP A 217 -7.35 -5.66 1.82
N LEU A 218 -7.09 -6.49 2.84
CA LEU A 218 -6.91 -6.04 4.23
C LEU A 218 -5.72 -5.10 4.36
N ALA A 219 -4.57 -5.46 3.78
CA ALA A 219 -3.36 -4.63 3.84
C ALA A 219 -3.54 -3.27 3.14
N VAL A 220 -4.33 -3.20 2.07
CA VAL A 220 -4.69 -1.97 1.38
C VAL A 220 -5.61 -1.11 2.25
N ALA A 221 -6.63 -1.71 2.86
CA ALA A 221 -7.57 -1.01 3.73
C ALA A 221 -6.91 -0.41 4.98
N GLU A 222 -5.90 -1.10 5.54
CA GLU A 222 -5.14 -0.68 6.73
C GLU A 222 -3.85 0.08 6.40
N ALA A 223 -3.64 0.45 5.14
CA ALA A 223 -2.39 1.08 4.70
C ALA A 223 -2.14 2.42 5.38
N GLU A 224 -1.01 2.56 6.04
CA GLU A 224 -0.56 3.77 6.69
C GLU A 224 0.84 4.16 6.23
N ARG A 225 1.12 5.48 6.23
CA ARG A 225 2.46 6.02 5.97
C ARG A 225 3.29 6.08 7.26
N ARG A 226 4.58 5.83 7.13
CA ARG A 226 5.58 6.24 8.12
C ARG A 226 6.63 7.14 7.47
N PRO A 227 7.10 8.21 8.13
CA PRO A 227 8.16 9.06 7.60
C PRO A 227 9.46 8.27 7.36
N TYR A 228 10.17 8.64 6.28
CA TYR A 228 11.48 8.09 5.94
C TYR A 228 12.34 9.15 5.26
N GLY A 229 13.06 9.96 6.05
CA GLY A 229 13.72 11.19 5.59
C GLY A 229 12.70 12.20 5.05
N GLU A 230 12.92 12.71 3.85
CA GLU A 230 11.99 13.61 3.12
C GLU A 230 10.92 12.86 2.32
N SER A 231 10.76 11.55 2.55
CA SER A 231 9.82 10.68 1.88
C SER A 231 9.05 9.86 2.92
N TRP A 232 8.35 8.84 2.46
CA TRP A 232 7.61 7.94 3.33
C TRP A 232 7.68 6.51 2.79
N LEU A 233 7.39 5.55 3.68
CA LEU A 233 7.23 4.13 3.39
C LEU A 233 5.92 3.66 4.01
N TRP A 234 5.45 2.45 3.68
CA TRP A 234 4.36 1.83 4.42
C TRP A 234 4.74 1.62 5.89
N ARG A 235 3.81 1.94 6.79
CA ARG A 235 3.93 1.54 8.18
C ARG A 235 3.83 0.02 8.25
N ARG A 236 4.79 -0.60 8.92
CA ARG A 236 4.75 -2.05 9.09
C ARG A 236 3.82 -2.42 10.23
N THR A 237 2.77 -3.14 9.90
CA THR A 237 1.76 -3.72 10.78
C THR A 237 1.80 -5.25 10.65
N PRO A 238 1.09 -6.02 11.48
CA PRO A 238 0.97 -7.46 11.29
C PRO A 238 0.43 -7.85 9.91
N HIS A 239 -0.40 -7.02 9.28
CA HIS A 239 -1.05 -7.30 7.99
C HIS A 239 -0.36 -6.67 6.77
N SER A 240 0.64 -5.79 6.96
CA SER A 240 1.24 -5.03 5.87
C SER A 240 2.10 -5.84 4.90
N ALA A 241 2.47 -7.09 5.24
CA ALA A 241 3.42 -7.89 4.45
C ALA A 241 2.99 -8.08 2.99
N ALA A 242 1.71 -8.31 2.73
CA ALA A 242 1.16 -8.45 1.38
C ALA A 242 1.38 -7.18 0.54
N LEU A 243 1.00 -6.01 1.07
CA LEU A 243 1.12 -4.73 0.37
C LEU A 243 2.59 -4.34 0.14
N VAL A 244 3.48 -4.61 1.11
CA VAL A 244 4.92 -4.35 0.96
C VAL A 244 5.53 -5.23 -0.13
N ALA A 245 5.25 -6.54 -0.12
CA ALA A 245 5.69 -7.46 -1.15
C ALA A 245 5.20 -7.05 -2.56
N VAL A 246 3.91 -6.72 -2.69
CA VAL A 246 3.30 -6.23 -3.92
C VAL A 246 3.97 -4.96 -4.41
N THR A 247 4.20 -3.98 -3.53
CA THR A 247 4.86 -2.72 -3.86
C THR A 247 6.24 -2.95 -4.48
N HIS A 248 7.04 -3.83 -3.88
CA HIS A 248 8.38 -4.15 -4.36
C HIS A 248 8.37 -4.92 -5.68
N ALA A 249 7.50 -5.93 -5.80
CA ALA A 249 7.37 -6.71 -7.03
C ALA A 249 6.92 -5.83 -8.21
N ALA A 250 5.90 -5.00 -7.99
CA ALA A 250 5.35 -4.10 -9.01
C ALA A 250 6.37 -3.04 -9.46
N TRP A 251 7.11 -2.44 -8.52
CA TRP A 251 8.17 -1.46 -8.82
C TRP A 251 9.23 -2.04 -9.74
N VAL A 252 9.83 -3.15 -9.35
CA VAL A 252 10.92 -3.77 -10.12
C VAL A 252 10.42 -4.33 -11.45
N SER A 253 9.21 -4.89 -11.49
CA SER A 253 8.56 -5.33 -12.72
C SER A 253 8.36 -4.15 -13.69
N GLY A 254 7.86 -3.02 -13.20
CA GLY A 254 7.66 -1.81 -13.99
C GLY A 254 8.95 -1.29 -14.66
N MET A 255 10.09 -1.42 -14.00
CA MET A 255 11.41 -1.02 -14.55
C MET A 255 12.01 -2.07 -15.50
N THR A 256 11.52 -3.30 -15.49
CA THR A 256 12.08 -4.37 -16.32
C THR A 256 11.74 -4.12 -17.79
N LYS A 257 12.75 -4.05 -18.66
CA LYS A 257 12.54 -4.01 -20.10
C LYS A 257 12.07 -5.39 -20.57
N LYS A 258 10.98 -5.47 -21.34
CA LYS A 258 10.65 -6.70 -22.07
C LYS A 258 11.81 -7.07 -22.98
N GLY A 259 12.35 -8.26 -22.85
CA GLY A 259 13.32 -8.80 -23.81
C GLY A 259 12.71 -8.74 -25.21
N ALA A 260 13.50 -8.27 -26.19
CA ALA A 260 13.06 -8.26 -27.57
C ALA A 260 12.64 -9.69 -27.96
N ARG A 261 11.33 -9.92 -28.14
CA ARG A 261 10.84 -11.16 -28.74
C ARG A 261 11.50 -11.26 -30.12
N THR A 262 12.40 -12.25 -30.27
CA THR A 262 12.90 -12.64 -31.58
C THR A 262 11.67 -13.05 -32.39
N ARG A 263 11.22 -12.15 -33.31
CA ARG A 263 10.19 -12.53 -34.28
C ARG A 263 10.80 -13.66 -35.11
N LEU A 264 10.38 -14.90 -34.84
CA LEU A 264 10.58 -15.98 -35.79
C LEU A 264 9.91 -15.54 -37.09
N ARG A 265 10.72 -15.06 -38.06
CA ARG A 265 10.29 -14.90 -39.43
C ARG A 265 9.88 -16.30 -39.90
N SER A 266 8.60 -16.52 -40.04
CA SER A 266 8.10 -17.61 -40.86
C SER A 266 8.56 -17.29 -42.29
N ASN A 267 9.67 -17.88 -42.71
CA ASN A 267 9.99 -17.98 -44.13
C ASN A 267 8.92 -18.86 -44.74
N GLY A 268 7.90 -18.23 -45.34
CA GLY A 268 7.03 -18.92 -46.30
C GLY A 268 7.90 -19.38 -47.45
N ALA A 269 8.04 -20.69 -47.56
CA ALA A 269 8.53 -21.33 -48.77
C ALA A 269 7.44 -21.17 -49.83
N ALA A 270 7.82 -20.63 -50.97
CA ALA A 270 7.07 -20.62 -52.20
C ALA A 270 6.83 -22.03 -52.75
#